data_a04b9e932e92978da7c26ab1c25c3752
#
_entry.id   a04b9e932e92978da7c26ab1c25c3752
#
_cell.length_a   1.000
_cell.length_b   1.000
_cell.length_c   1.000
_cell.angle_alpha   90.00
_cell.angle_beta   90.00
_cell.angle_gamma   90.00
#
_symmetry.space_group_name_H-M   'P 1'
#
loop_
_entity.id
_entity.type
_entity.pdbx_description
1 polymer ?
#
loop_
_entity_poly.entity_id
_entity_poly.type
_entity_poly.pdbx_seq_one_letter_code
_entity_poly.pdbx_strand_id
1 'polypeptide(L)'
;VEWRLAAVVESSGNWDCIVVGGGSAGCAVAGRLSENPACRVLLLDAGRPDNHPYTRVPAGQMPAFTRSDMNWLYNAEPDPTLGGQVHLWPAGKVLGGGSSINGMMFVRGHRLDYDRWAREGATGWDYASVLPVFRRMEDFEGASDVFRGKGGPQSVSFVRVRHPANEALIASAVEAGIPFNPDTNGELAEGVSPVQASQRAGLRHSTAQAYISPARGRSNLRVLHHCLAERLLFEADRAVGVACVVGGVRREFRAPRIVLCTGALATPLLLMRSGIGLPEELATHGIDVRHALPGVGANLQEHAVARFGISLRCSTLTSALNPLVSLGYGMDFLFRRRGPLTTSIAHVHALVRTRSDLAQPNVQLLFAPSDHRLTERGAVPCREPTVSIGVGLCHTRSRGRVRLRSPDPAAPPLIEHRLLEHPDDIRDLTEGSRLARQIVNKGPFARLLDTELAPGPGVQTDADWETYLRANTGLMYHPCGTARMGQDDLAVVDPGLRVRGMRGLWVADASVIPSISAGNINATCIMIGERAADFLRADMQGEHTA
;
A
#
# COMPACT_ATOMS: atom_id res chain seq x y z
N VAL A 1 3.55 -20.27 24.36
CA VAL A 1 2.15 -20.23 24.79
C VAL A 1 1.35 -20.66 23.60
N GLU A 2 0.92 -21.91 23.59
CA GLU A 2 0.06 -22.50 22.58
C GLU A 2 -1.23 -21.69 22.50
N TRP A 3 -1.46 -21.09 21.34
CA TRP A 3 -2.78 -20.61 20.96
C TRP A 3 -3.64 -21.86 20.75
N ARG A 4 -4.36 -22.29 21.78
CA ARG A 4 -5.42 -23.26 21.62
C ARG A 4 -6.25 -22.80 20.43
N LEU A 5 -6.43 -23.68 19.45
CA LEU A 5 -7.47 -23.58 18.43
C LEU A 5 -8.76 -23.20 19.18
N ALA A 6 -9.07 -21.91 19.14
CA ALA A 6 -10.16 -21.37 19.92
C ALA A 6 -11.43 -22.07 19.45
N ALA A 7 -12.21 -22.46 20.44
CA ALA A 7 -13.51 -23.07 20.36
C ALA A 7 -14.23 -22.79 19.04
N VAL A 8 -14.85 -23.83 18.49
CA VAL A 8 -15.78 -23.81 17.34
C VAL A 8 -16.49 -22.46 17.32
N VAL A 9 -16.05 -21.58 16.38
CA VAL A 9 -16.78 -20.33 16.17
C VAL A 9 -18.11 -20.77 15.57
N GLU A 10 -19.15 -20.66 16.37
CA GLU A 10 -20.50 -20.91 15.88
C GLU A 10 -20.73 -20.02 14.65
N SER A 11 -21.07 -20.64 13.56
CA SER A 11 -21.49 -19.97 12.31
C SER A 11 -22.74 -19.08 12.52
N SER A 12 -23.38 -19.19 13.66
CA SER A 12 -24.66 -18.58 14.06
C SER A 12 -24.52 -17.30 14.91
N GLY A 13 -23.36 -16.64 14.98
CA GLY A 13 -23.25 -15.36 15.67
C GLY A 13 -24.06 -14.26 14.96
N ASN A 14 -24.91 -13.52 15.71
CA ASN A 14 -25.58 -12.32 15.18
C ASN A 14 -24.55 -11.19 15.01
N TRP A 15 -24.00 -11.03 13.82
CA TRP A 15 -23.07 -9.97 13.47
C TRP A 15 -23.82 -8.81 12.82
N ASP A 16 -23.46 -7.58 13.15
CA ASP A 16 -23.99 -6.38 12.49
C ASP A 16 -23.19 -6.02 11.24
N CYS A 17 -21.90 -6.40 11.24
CA CYS A 17 -21.00 -6.17 10.12
C CYS A 17 -19.93 -7.28 10.03
N ILE A 18 -19.71 -7.77 8.80
CA ILE A 18 -18.56 -8.62 8.48
C ILE A 18 -17.57 -7.81 7.64
N VAL A 19 -16.33 -7.70 8.09
CA VAL A 19 -15.20 -7.11 7.35
C VAL A 19 -14.36 -8.23 6.79
N VAL A 20 -14.22 -8.30 5.48
CA VAL A 20 -13.48 -9.35 4.78
C VAL A 20 -12.13 -8.81 4.34
N GLY A 21 -11.05 -9.25 4.99
CA GLY A 21 -9.69 -8.77 4.83
C GLY A 21 -9.27 -7.81 5.95
N GLY A 22 -8.34 -8.26 6.79
CA GLY A 22 -7.73 -7.49 7.88
C GLY A 22 -6.50 -6.70 7.43
N GLY A 23 -6.54 -6.10 6.22
CA GLY A 23 -5.49 -5.23 5.70
C GLY A 23 -5.52 -3.83 6.29
N SER A 24 -4.85 -2.87 5.62
CA SER A 24 -4.71 -1.48 6.09
C SER A 24 -6.07 -0.82 6.35
N ALA A 25 -7.00 -0.93 5.41
CA ALA A 25 -8.33 -0.36 5.55
C ALA A 25 -9.24 -1.21 6.47
N GLY A 26 -9.23 -2.55 6.30
CA GLY A 26 -10.12 -3.43 7.08
C GLY A 26 -9.85 -3.39 8.57
N CYS A 27 -8.59 -3.25 9.00
CA CYS A 27 -8.26 -3.02 10.41
C CYS A 27 -8.86 -1.69 10.91
N ALA A 28 -8.81 -0.63 10.11
CA ALA A 28 -9.41 0.66 10.45
C ALA A 28 -10.94 0.56 10.56
N VAL A 29 -11.60 -0.07 9.57
CA VAL A 29 -13.06 -0.32 9.61
C VAL A 29 -13.45 -1.07 10.87
N ALA A 30 -12.85 -2.24 11.11
CA ALA A 30 -13.20 -3.11 12.25
C ALA A 30 -12.88 -2.43 13.60
N GLY A 31 -11.73 -1.76 13.70
CA GLY A 31 -11.33 -1.01 14.88
C GLY A 31 -12.31 0.09 15.23
N ARG A 32 -12.71 0.89 14.22
CA ARG A 32 -13.65 2.01 14.41
C ARG A 32 -15.08 1.56 14.68
N LEU A 33 -15.60 0.60 13.94
CA LEU A 33 -16.97 0.12 14.17
C LEU A 33 -17.13 -0.49 15.57
N SER A 34 -16.14 -1.24 16.04
CA SER A 34 -16.18 -1.87 17.35
C SER A 34 -16.01 -0.90 18.55
N GLU A 35 -15.76 0.39 18.31
CA GLU A 35 -15.83 1.44 19.35
C GLU A 35 -17.24 1.57 19.94
N ASN A 36 -18.27 1.30 19.14
CA ASN A 36 -19.64 1.20 19.63
C ASN A 36 -19.88 -0.22 20.17
N PRO A 37 -20.07 -0.42 21.49
CA PRO A 37 -20.30 -1.75 22.07
C PRO A 37 -21.52 -2.48 21.54
N ALA A 38 -22.50 -1.75 21.02
CA ALA A 38 -23.71 -2.32 20.42
C ALA A 38 -23.47 -2.86 19.00
N CYS A 39 -22.38 -2.50 18.33
CA CYS A 39 -22.04 -2.98 17.00
C CYS A 39 -21.13 -4.23 17.08
N ARG A 40 -21.65 -5.40 16.71
CA ARG A 40 -20.91 -6.67 16.69
C ARG A 40 -20.21 -6.85 15.35
N VAL A 41 -18.88 -6.83 15.39
CA VAL A 41 -18.03 -6.86 14.18
C VAL A 41 -17.27 -8.18 14.10
N LEU A 42 -17.35 -8.85 12.95
CA LEU A 42 -16.54 -10.00 12.60
C LEU A 42 -15.51 -9.58 11.54
N LEU A 43 -14.21 -9.68 11.88
CA LEU A 43 -13.11 -9.45 10.94
C LEU A 43 -12.56 -10.81 10.49
N LEU A 44 -12.63 -11.08 9.19
CA LEU A 44 -12.11 -12.30 8.55
C LEU A 44 -10.79 -11.98 7.84
N ASP A 45 -9.71 -12.70 8.13
CA ASP A 45 -8.41 -12.52 7.47
C ASP A 45 -7.81 -13.87 7.05
N ALA A 46 -7.39 -13.96 5.79
CA ALA A 46 -6.79 -15.18 5.25
C ALA A 46 -5.38 -15.45 5.80
N GLY A 47 -4.73 -14.41 6.31
CA GLY A 47 -3.36 -14.48 6.81
C GLY A 47 -3.26 -14.91 8.26
N ARG A 48 -2.02 -14.95 8.71
CA ARG A 48 -1.66 -15.25 10.11
C ARG A 48 -1.86 -14.03 11.03
N PRO A 49 -1.85 -14.21 12.36
CA PRO A 49 -1.78 -13.10 13.31
C PRO A 49 -0.49 -12.26 13.15
N ASP A 50 -0.57 -10.95 13.45
CA ASP A 50 0.57 -10.02 13.48
C ASP A 50 1.40 -10.17 14.77
N ASN A 51 2.03 -11.33 14.96
CA ASN A 51 2.82 -11.66 16.15
C ASN A 51 4.27 -12.10 15.83
N HIS A 52 4.68 -12.03 14.57
CA HIS A 52 6.02 -12.44 14.17
C HIS A 52 7.01 -11.26 14.28
N PRO A 53 8.29 -11.49 14.68
CA PRO A 53 9.29 -10.41 14.76
C PRO A 53 9.45 -9.60 13.47
N TYR A 54 9.33 -10.23 12.30
CA TYR A 54 9.46 -9.54 10.99
C TYR A 54 8.35 -8.53 10.73
N THR A 55 7.18 -8.67 11.34
CA THR A 55 6.11 -7.68 11.25
C THR A 55 6.25 -6.55 12.28
N ARG A 56 7.21 -6.66 13.22
CA ARG A 56 7.41 -5.68 14.30
C ARG A 56 8.73 -4.90 14.13
N VAL A 57 9.81 -5.60 13.81
CA VAL A 57 11.11 -4.98 13.56
C VAL A 57 11.12 -4.37 12.15
N PRO A 58 11.36 -3.07 11.99
CA PRO A 58 11.32 -2.42 10.67
C PRO A 58 12.18 -3.11 9.61
N ALA A 59 13.44 -3.43 9.91
CA ALA A 59 14.33 -4.15 8.99
C ALA A 59 13.85 -5.59 8.68
N GLY A 60 12.87 -6.10 9.41
CA GLY A 60 12.20 -7.39 9.13
C GLY A 60 11.34 -7.39 7.85
N GLN A 61 11.15 -6.24 7.23
CA GLN A 61 10.43 -6.12 5.96
C GLN A 61 11.01 -7.02 4.87
N MET A 62 12.33 -6.98 4.67
CA MET A 62 12.97 -7.74 3.59
C MET A 62 12.79 -9.27 3.74
N PRO A 63 13.00 -9.88 4.93
CA PRO A 63 12.63 -11.29 5.14
C PRO A 63 11.12 -11.56 5.00
N ALA A 64 10.25 -10.68 5.49
CA ALA A 64 8.80 -10.86 5.37
C ALA A 64 8.32 -10.86 3.91
N PHE A 65 8.99 -10.06 3.07
CA PHE A 65 8.65 -9.89 1.66
C PHE A 65 8.77 -11.19 0.83
N THR A 66 9.65 -12.11 1.22
CA THR A 66 9.91 -13.36 0.48
C THR A 66 9.25 -14.59 1.11
N ARG A 67 8.46 -14.43 2.18
CA ARG A 67 7.86 -15.55 2.92
C ARG A 67 6.41 -15.79 2.49
N SER A 68 6.11 -16.99 2.00
CA SER A 68 4.76 -17.41 1.57
C SER A 68 3.73 -17.51 2.72
N ASP A 69 4.17 -17.59 3.99
CA ASP A 69 3.28 -17.57 5.15
C ASP A 69 2.86 -16.15 5.58
N MET A 70 3.49 -15.11 5.00
CA MET A 70 3.21 -13.68 5.27
C MET A 70 2.85 -12.88 4.02
N ASN A 71 3.09 -13.44 2.84
CA ASN A 71 2.95 -12.79 1.56
C ASN A 71 2.31 -13.75 0.55
N TRP A 72 1.37 -13.27 -0.25
CA TRP A 72 0.74 -14.06 -1.31
C TRP A 72 1.69 -14.38 -2.46
N LEU A 73 2.72 -13.58 -2.66
CA LEU A 73 3.75 -13.77 -3.69
C LEU A 73 3.15 -13.95 -5.10
N TYR A 74 2.19 -13.11 -5.47
CA TYR A 74 1.61 -13.16 -6.81
C TYR A 74 2.65 -12.79 -7.87
N ASN A 75 2.55 -13.40 -9.05
CA ASN A 75 3.30 -13.00 -10.23
C ASN A 75 2.33 -12.38 -11.24
N ALA A 76 2.76 -11.30 -11.88
CA ALA A 76 2.06 -10.75 -13.02
C ALA A 76 2.21 -11.67 -14.25
N GLU A 77 1.33 -11.49 -15.22
CA GLU A 77 1.56 -12.03 -16.56
C GLU A 77 2.75 -11.30 -17.21
N PRO A 78 3.44 -11.92 -18.18
CA PRO A 78 4.52 -11.27 -18.91
C PRO A 78 4.06 -9.94 -19.52
N ASP A 79 4.76 -8.84 -19.22
CA ASP A 79 4.37 -7.51 -19.71
C ASP A 79 4.99 -7.22 -21.08
N PRO A 80 4.20 -7.12 -22.16
CA PRO A 80 4.71 -6.84 -23.50
C PRO A 80 5.35 -5.47 -23.62
N THR A 81 4.96 -4.48 -22.76
CA THR A 81 5.50 -3.12 -22.78
C THR A 81 6.87 -3.03 -22.12
N LEU A 82 7.24 -4.04 -21.33
CA LEU A 82 8.52 -4.19 -20.63
C LEU A 82 9.32 -5.40 -21.12
N GLY A 83 9.20 -5.75 -22.40
CA GLY A 83 9.98 -6.84 -23.00
C GLY A 83 9.63 -8.25 -22.48
N GLY A 84 8.42 -8.45 -22.00
CA GLY A 84 7.97 -9.75 -21.49
C GLY A 84 8.40 -10.05 -20.05
N GLN A 85 8.85 -9.06 -19.29
CA GLN A 85 9.24 -9.25 -17.89
C GLN A 85 8.06 -9.68 -17.03
N VAL A 86 8.33 -10.58 -16.08
CA VAL A 86 7.39 -11.04 -15.05
C VAL A 86 7.74 -10.37 -13.74
N HIS A 87 6.82 -9.59 -13.19
CA HIS A 87 7.02 -8.90 -11.92
C HIS A 87 6.35 -9.63 -10.76
N LEU A 88 7.07 -9.73 -9.63
CA LEU A 88 6.49 -10.18 -8.36
C LEU A 88 5.60 -9.07 -7.78
N TRP A 89 4.37 -9.41 -7.42
CA TRP A 89 3.38 -8.55 -6.78
C TRP A 89 3.12 -9.01 -5.35
N PRO A 90 3.87 -8.50 -4.37
CA PRO A 90 3.68 -8.84 -2.98
C PRO A 90 2.34 -8.30 -2.48
N ALA A 91 1.64 -9.13 -1.72
CA ALA A 91 0.42 -8.75 -1.01
C ALA A 91 0.44 -9.39 0.37
N GLY A 92 0.23 -8.61 1.42
CA GLY A 92 0.34 -9.10 2.80
C GLY A 92 -0.68 -10.20 3.10
N LYS A 93 -0.19 -11.36 3.60
CA LYS A 93 -0.97 -12.51 4.08
C LYS A 93 -0.83 -12.62 5.60
N VAL A 94 -1.12 -11.54 6.27
CA VAL A 94 -0.97 -11.36 7.71
C VAL A 94 -1.90 -10.24 8.16
N LEU A 95 -2.40 -10.29 9.38
CA LEU A 95 -3.22 -9.21 9.94
C LEU A 95 -2.46 -7.86 9.84
N GLY A 96 -3.15 -6.82 9.38
CA GLY A 96 -2.57 -5.55 8.95
C GLY A 96 -2.21 -5.51 7.46
N GLY A 97 -2.25 -6.67 6.76
CA GLY A 97 -2.01 -6.77 5.33
C GLY A 97 -0.69 -6.13 4.89
N GLY A 98 -0.75 -5.29 3.87
CA GLY A 98 0.41 -4.54 3.37
C GLY A 98 1.10 -3.70 4.44
N SER A 99 0.39 -3.11 5.41
CA SER A 99 1.00 -2.29 6.48
C SER A 99 1.93 -3.10 7.40
N SER A 100 1.75 -4.41 7.48
CA SER A 100 2.59 -5.31 8.29
C SER A 100 3.89 -5.73 7.58
N ILE A 101 3.99 -5.56 6.24
CA ILE A 101 5.15 -5.99 5.44
C ILE A 101 5.75 -4.90 4.54
N ASN A 102 5.15 -3.72 4.43
CA ASN A 102 5.58 -2.62 3.57
C ASN A 102 6.83 -1.88 4.10
N GLY A 103 7.32 -0.90 3.33
CA GLY A 103 8.42 0.00 3.70
C GLY A 103 8.06 1.07 4.73
N MET A 104 6.87 1.05 5.29
CA MET A 104 6.37 1.97 6.34
C MET A 104 6.29 3.45 5.95
N MET A 105 6.68 3.87 4.77
CA MET A 105 6.59 5.27 4.39
C MET A 105 5.16 5.80 4.55
N PHE A 106 5.03 6.92 5.25
CA PHE A 106 3.75 7.58 5.48
C PHE A 106 3.69 8.86 4.62
N VAL A 107 2.94 8.77 3.53
CA VAL A 107 2.69 9.86 2.59
C VAL A 107 1.20 9.95 2.37
N ARG A 108 0.63 11.16 2.49
CA ARG A 108 -0.83 11.36 2.32
C ARG A 108 -1.27 11.55 0.88
N GLY A 109 -0.33 11.70 -0.07
CA GLY A 109 -0.61 12.15 -1.42
C GLY A 109 -0.70 13.68 -1.51
N HIS A 110 -0.90 14.18 -2.73
CA HIS A 110 -1.02 15.61 -2.98
C HIS A 110 -2.50 16.05 -2.89
N ARG A 111 -2.76 17.28 -2.40
CA ARG A 111 -4.13 17.83 -2.29
C ARG A 111 -4.93 17.72 -3.58
N LEU A 112 -4.31 18.01 -4.72
CA LEU A 112 -4.95 17.96 -6.03
C LEU A 112 -5.33 16.55 -6.48
N ASP A 113 -4.80 15.50 -5.87
CA ASP A 113 -5.23 14.12 -6.15
C ASP A 113 -6.66 13.90 -5.69
N TYR A 114 -6.97 14.31 -4.48
CA TYR A 114 -8.31 14.20 -3.89
C TYR A 114 -9.31 15.14 -4.55
N ASP A 115 -8.90 16.37 -4.89
CA ASP A 115 -9.73 17.29 -5.66
C ASP A 115 -10.03 16.73 -7.06
N ARG A 116 -9.08 15.99 -7.66
CA ARG A 116 -9.29 15.24 -8.90
C ARG A 116 -10.30 14.12 -8.71
N TRP A 117 -10.22 13.33 -7.63
CA TRP A 117 -11.20 12.28 -7.35
C TRP A 117 -12.63 12.82 -7.31
N ALA A 118 -12.82 13.95 -6.62
CA ALA A 118 -14.14 14.59 -6.57
C ALA A 118 -14.63 15.03 -7.95
N ARG A 119 -13.75 15.57 -8.80
CA ARG A 119 -14.08 15.94 -10.20
C ARG A 119 -14.34 14.72 -11.08
N GLU A 120 -13.72 13.58 -10.81
CA GLU A 120 -13.91 12.30 -11.50
C GLU A 120 -15.17 11.55 -11.01
N GLY A 121 -16.02 12.18 -10.20
CA GLY A 121 -17.29 11.64 -9.75
C GLY A 121 -17.29 11.06 -8.32
N ALA A 122 -16.17 11.07 -7.61
CA ALA A 122 -16.09 10.70 -6.20
C ALA A 122 -16.46 11.90 -5.30
N THR A 123 -17.71 12.34 -5.37
CA THR A 123 -18.20 13.51 -4.62
C THR A 123 -17.96 13.33 -3.12
N GLY A 124 -17.43 14.39 -2.47
CA GLY A 124 -17.09 14.39 -1.05
C GLY A 124 -15.74 13.74 -0.74
N TRP A 125 -14.91 13.41 -1.74
CA TRP A 125 -13.55 12.92 -1.58
C TRP A 125 -12.48 13.97 -1.95
N ASP A 126 -12.86 15.25 -2.06
CA ASP A 126 -11.93 16.36 -2.19
C ASP A 126 -11.03 16.51 -0.94
N TYR A 127 -9.94 17.26 -1.07
CA TYR A 127 -8.96 17.40 0.00
C TYR A 127 -9.54 17.99 1.29
N ALA A 128 -10.45 18.94 1.19
CA ALA A 128 -11.10 19.55 2.35
C ALA A 128 -11.91 18.51 3.14
N SER A 129 -12.55 17.57 2.45
CA SER A 129 -13.34 16.47 3.03
C SER A 129 -12.48 15.38 3.67
N VAL A 130 -11.29 15.07 3.09
CA VAL A 130 -10.45 13.96 3.60
C VAL A 130 -9.39 14.41 4.62
N LEU A 131 -8.99 15.68 4.64
CA LEU A 131 -8.00 16.20 5.59
C LEU A 131 -8.39 15.99 7.06
N PRO A 132 -9.64 16.24 7.50
CA PRO A 132 -10.07 15.94 8.87
C PRO A 132 -9.91 14.46 9.24
N VAL A 133 -10.08 13.55 8.27
CA VAL A 133 -9.92 12.11 8.47
C VAL A 133 -8.45 11.76 8.64
N PHE A 134 -7.56 12.30 7.79
CA PHE A 134 -6.11 12.15 7.95
C PHE A 134 -5.62 12.63 9.30
N ARG A 135 -6.13 13.76 9.79
CA ARG A 135 -5.78 14.28 11.12
C ARG A 135 -6.29 13.39 12.25
N ARG A 136 -7.54 12.93 12.15
CA ARG A 136 -8.18 12.05 13.17
C ARG A 136 -7.45 10.70 13.31
N MET A 137 -6.96 10.14 12.22
CA MET A 137 -6.29 8.84 12.27
C MET A 137 -4.84 8.91 12.75
N GLU A 138 -4.22 10.10 12.75
CA GLU A 138 -2.79 10.27 12.93
C GLU A 138 -2.41 10.62 14.39
N ASP A 139 -1.28 10.04 14.83
CA ASP A 139 -0.53 10.47 16.02
C ASP A 139 0.90 10.80 15.57
N PHE A 140 1.09 12.05 15.06
CA PHE A 140 2.38 12.53 14.56
C PHE A 140 3.32 12.88 15.70
N GLU A 141 4.60 12.49 15.66
CA GLU A 141 5.56 12.81 16.72
C GLU A 141 5.93 14.30 16.82
N GLY A 142 5.81 15.06 15.72
CA GLY A 142 5.99 16.50 15.68
C GLY A 142 4.82 17.29 16.29
N ALA A 143 4.78 18.59 16.08
CA ALA A 143 3.66 19.44 16.52
C ALA A 143 2.39 19.14 15.69
N SER A 144 1.22 19.25 16.31
CA SER A 144 -0.06 19.29 15.59
C SER A 144 -0.36 20.69 15.09
N ASP A 145 -1.01 20.79 13.94
CA ASP A 145 -1.47 22.04 13.34
C ASP A 145 -2.76 21.80 12.53
N VAL A 146 -3.05 22.71 11.58
CA VAL A 146 -4.21 22.57 10.69
C VAL A 146 -4.11 21.39 9.73
N PHE A 147 -2.90 20.88 9.49
CA PHE A 147 -2.64 19.73 8.59
C PHE A 147 -2.36 18.44 9.37
N ARG A 148 -1.72 18.51 10.55
CA ARG A 148 -1.22 17.35 11.29
C ARG A 148 -2.09 17.01 12.50
N GLY A 149 -2.21 15.69 12.78
CA GLY A 149 -2.99 15.15 13.89
C GLY A 149 -2.15 14.63 15.06
N LYS A 150 -2.78 14.59 16.25
CA LYS A 150 -2.25 14.02 17.48
C LYS A 150 -3.29 13.10 18.12
N GLY A 151 -2.80 12.07 18.80
CA GLY A 151 -3.64 11.15 19.59
C GLY A 151 -4.50 10.20 18.76
N GLY A 152 -4.38 10.22 17.44
CA GLY A 152 -5.01 9.22 16.57
C GLY A 152 -4.36 7.83 16.72
N PRO A 153 -4.99 6.78 16.21
CA PRO A 153 -4.48 5.42 16.36
C PRO A 153 -3.18 5.16 15.62
N GLN A 154 -2.94 5.80 14.46
CA GLN A 154 -1.77 5.54 13.62
C GLN A 154 -0.60 6.46 13.99
N SER A 155 0.41 5.91 14.65
CA SER A 155 1.63 6.68 14.96
C SER A 155 2.48 6.89 13.71
N VAL A 156 2.99 8.12 13.58
CA VAL A 156 3.87 8.58 12.50
C VAL A 156 5.08 9.28 13.10
N SER A 157 6.28 8.82 12.74
CA SER A 157 7.54 9.39 13.21
C SER A 157 8.55 9.51 12.08
N PHE A 158 9.54 10.39 12.25
CA PHE A 158 10.68 10.43 11.33
C PHE A 158 11.57 9.20 11.45
N VAL A 159 12.21 8.81 10.35
CA VAL A 159 13.21 7.75 10.35
C VAL A 159 14.34 8.07 11.31
N ARG A 160 14.70 7.11 12.19
CA ARG A 160 15.61 7.30 13.33
C ARG A 160 17.08 7.06 12.99
N VAL A 161 17.38 6.60 11.77
CA VAL A 161 18.74 6.30 11.33
C VAL A 161 19.34 7.54 10.67
N ARG A 162 20.48 8.00 11.20
CA ARG A 162 21.28 9.05 10.57
C ARG A 162 22.44 8.43 9.80
N HIS A 163 22.71 8.95 8.62
CA HIS A 163 23.85 8.55 7.82
C HIS A 163 24.33 9.76 7.00
N PRO A 164 25.65 10.01 6.87
CA PRO A 164 26.16 11.18 6.14
C PRO A 164 25.65 11.28 4.69
N ALA A 165 25.42 10.16 4.03
CA ALA A 165 24.87 10.15 2.67
C ALA A 165 23.43 10.70 2.60
N ASN A 166 22.62 10.60 3.67
CA ASN A 166 21.29 11.20 3.71
C ASN A 166 21.36 12.73 3.68
N GLU A 167 22.23 13.29 4.53
CA GLU A 167 22.44 14.73 4.64
C GLU A 167 23.07 15.29 3.36
N ALA A 168 24.03 14.55 2.80
CA ALA A 168 24.64 14.90 1.53
C ALA A 168 23.64 14.91 0.37
N LEU A 169 22.73 13.94 0.30
CA LEU A 169 21.70 13.89 -0.74
C LEU A 169 20.71 15.05 -0.61
N ILE A 170 20.24 15.34 0.61
CA ILE A 170 19.34 16.48 0.86
C ILE A 170 20.00 17.79 0.41
N ALA A 171 21.27 18.04 0.83
CA ALA A 171 21.99 19.24 0.45
C ALA A 171 22.19 19.34 -1.07
N SER A 172 22.53 18.22 -1.74
CA SER A 172 22.68 18.18 -3.20
C SER A 172 21.38 18.39 -3.95
N ALA A 173 20.25 17.90 -3.42
CA ALA A 173 18.92 18.15 -3.98
C ALA A 173 18.57 19.65 -3.86
N VAL A 174 18.89 20.29 -2.74
CA VAL A 174 18.70 21.74 -2.56
C VAL A 174 19.56 22.53 -3.54
N GLU A 175 20.83 22.17 -3.71
CA GLU A 175 21.72 22.79 -4.72
C GLU A 175 21.23 22.55 -6.16
N ALA A 176 20.49 21.47 -6.40
CA ALA A 176 19.85 21.18 -7.68
C ALA A 176 18.54 21.97 -7.90
N GLY A 177 18.10 22.75 -6.91
CA GLY A 177 16.89 23.59 -7.00
C GLY A 177 15.64 22.99 -6.37
N ILE A 178 15.71 21.82 -5.72
CA ILE A 178 14.59 21.22 -4.99
C ILE A 178 14.54 21.80 -3.59
N PRO A 179 13.44 22.47 -3.17
CA PRO A 179 13.36 23.05 -1.83
C PRO A 179 13.44 21.99 -0.74
N PHE A 180 14.14 22.29 0.36
CA PHE A 180 13.99 21.47 1.58
C PHE A 180 12.60 21.66 2.16
N ASN A 181 11.92 20.56 2.42
CA ASN A 181 10.60 20.55 3.03
C ASN A 181 10.65 19.76 4.35
N PRO A 182 10.48 20.39 5.50
CA PRO A 182 10.52 19.71 6.79
C PRO A 182 9.32 18.77 7.00
N ASP A 183 8.23 18.94 6.25
CA ASP A 183 7.00 18.17 6.40
C ASP A 183 6.21 18.05 5.09
N THR A 184 6.46 17.00 4.32
CA THR A 184 5.75 16.71 3.07
C THR A 184 4.29 16.26 3.24
N ASN A 185 3.83 16.04 4.47
CA ASN A 185 2.43 15.80 4.82
C ASN A 185 1.74 17.04 5.41
N GLY A 186 2.43 18.18 5.46
CA GLY A 186 1.92 19.47 5.90
C GLY A 186 1.22 20.26 4.78
N GLU A 187 1.45 21.58 4.75
CA GLU A 187 0.83 22.48 3.77
C GLU A 187 1.27 22.18 2.32
N LEU A 188 2.56 21.94 2.14
CA LEU A 188 3.16 21.64 0.85
C LEU A 188 3.69 20.20 0.82
N ALA A 189 3.38 19.47 -0.24
CA ALA A 189 3.90 18.12 -0.43
C ALA A 189 5.25 18.12 -1.19
N GLU A 190 5.53 19.17 -2.00
CA GLU A 190 6.73 19.27 -2.84
C GLU A 190 7.99 19.56 -2.02
N GLY A 191 9.11 18.95 -2.40
CA GLY A 191 10.43 19.19 -1.82
C GLY A 191 11.13 17.91 -1.37
N VAL A 192 12.38 18.04 -0.95
CA VAL A 192 13.20 16.96 -0.37
C VAL A 192 13.10 16.96 1.16
N SER A 193 12.87 15.78 1.74
CA SER A 193 12.55 15.60 3.17
C SER A 193 13.15 14.31 3.72
N PRO A 194 13.48 14.25 5.01
CA PRO A 194 13.57 12.99 5.73
C PRO A 194 12.23 12.24 5.69
N VAL A 195 12.29 10.92 5.53
CA VAL A 195 11.07 10.09 5.46
C VAL A 195 10.33 10.08 6.80
N GLN A 196 9.02 10.24 6.72
CA GLN A 196 8.08 9.93 7.79
C GLN A 196 7.57 8.50 7.64
N ALA A 197 7.50 7.76 8.72
CA ALA A 197 7.18 6.34 8.71
C ALA A 197 6.08 5.99 9.73
N SER A 198 5.30 4.97 9.40
CA SER A 198 4.35 4.31 10.31
C SER A 198 5.10 3.54 11.39
N GLN A 199 5.69 4.28 12.34
CA GLN A 199 6.51 3.76 13.45
C GLN A 199 6.07 4.34 14.79
N ARG A 200 6.25 3.54 15.85
CA ARG A 200 6.11 3.94 17.24
C ARG A 200 7.29 3.42 18.04
N ALA A 201 8.04 4.32 18.66
CA ALA A 201 9.22 3.96 19.48
C ALA A 201 10.20 3.02 18.74
N GLY A 202 10.51 3.27 17.46
CA GLY A 202 11.45 2.48 16.66
C GLY A 202 10.94 1.11 16.21
N LEU A 203 9.67 0.79 16.43
CA LEU A 203 9.00 -0.41 15.94
C LEU A 203 8.01 -0.04 14.83
N ARG A 204 7.78 -0.95 13.89
CA ARG A 204 6.67 -0.84 12.94
C ARG A 204 5.35 -0.68 13.69
N HIS A 205 4.55 0.26 13.27
CA HIS A 205 3.20 0.47 13.76
C HIS A 205 2.21 0.23 12.63
N SER A 206 1.94 -1.08 12.36
CA SER A 206 0.97 -1.52 11.36
C SER A 206 -0.45 -1.17 11.79
N THR A 207 -1.42 -1.24 10.88
CA THR A 207 -2.83 -1.05 11.22
C THR A 207 -3.37 -2.12 12.17
N ALA A 208 -2.79 -3.32 12.18
CA ALA A 208 -3.07 -4.31 13.21
C ALA A 208 -2.69 -3.80 14.60
N GLN A 209 -1.55 -3.10 14.72
CA GLN A 209 -1.11 -2.49 15.97
C GLN A 209 -1.87 -1.22 16.33
N ALA A 210 -2.24 -0.43 15.32
CA ALA A 210 -2.94 0.83 15.48
C ALA A 210 -4.42 0.66 15.87
N TYR A 211 -5.12 -0.29 15.26
CA TYR A 211 -6.57 -0.40 15.39
C TYR A 211 -7.04 -1.69 16.09
N ILE A 212 -6.41 -2.84 15.81
CA ILE A 212 -6.88 -4.13 16.33
C ILE A 212 -6.27 -4.45 17.69
N SER A 213 -4.98 -4.15 17.89
CA SER A 213 -4.33 -4.42 19.17
C SER A 213 -4.98 -3.70 20.35
N PRO A 214 -5.35 -2.40 20.26
CA PRO A 214 -6.10 -1.72 21.33
C PRO A 214 -7.53 -2.27 21.53
N ALA A 215 -8.12 -2.85 20.49
CA ALA A 215 -9.49 -3.37 20.50
C ALA A 215 -9.59 -4.85 20.98
N ARG A 216 -8.48 -5.53 21.30
CA ARG A 216 -8.46 -6.96 21.65
C ARG A 216 -9.35 -7.34 22.86
N GLY A 217 -9.60 -6.41 23.77
CA GLY A 217 -10.46 -6.61 24.92
C GLY A 217 -11.95 -6.37 24.68
N ARG A 218 -12.35 -5.92 23.50
CA ARG A 218 -13.75 -5.63 23.16
C ARG A 218 -14.51 -6.92 22.89
N SER A 219 -15.59 -7.15 23.62
CA SER A 219 -16.43 -8.34 23.47
C SER A 219 -17.22 -8.38 22.14
N ASN A 220 -17.40 -7.21 21.53
CA ASN A 220 -18.12 -7.02 20.28
C ASN A 220 -17.24 -7.08 19.02
N LEU A 221 -15.93 -7.35 19.16
CA LEU A 221 -15.02 -7.57 18.03
C LEU A 221 -14.45 -9.00 18.06
N ARG A 222 -14.68 -9.73 16.98
CA ARG A 222 -14.05 -11.03 16.74
C ARG A 222 -13.16 -10.99 15.52
N VAL A 223 -11.93 -11.49 15.64
CA VAL A 223 -10.99 -11.62 14.52
C VAL A 223 -10.73 -13.10 14.26
N LEU A 224 -10.94 -13.54 13.02
CA LEU A 224 -10.64 -14.89 12.56
C LEU A 224 -9.47 -14.85 11.58
N HIS A 225 -8.39 -15.53 11.93
CA HIS A 225 -7.22 -15.73 11.10
C HIS A 225 -7.33 -17.02 10.28
N HIS A 226 -6.51 -17.14 9.23
CA HIS A 226 -6.51 -18.30 8.34
C HIS A 226 -7.90 -18.60 7.76
N CYS A 227 -8.66 -17.54 7.48
CA CYS A 227 -10.01 -17.57 6.98
C CYS A 227 -10.05 -17.01 5.55
N LEU A 228 -10.00 -17.90 4.56
CA LEU A 228 -10.02 -17.53 3.15
C LEU A 228 -11.47 -17.39 2.66
N ALA A 229 -11.86 -16.18 2.26
CA ALA A 229 -13.17 -15.92 1.65
C ALA A 229 -13.23 -16.53 0.24
N GLU A 230 -14.23 -17.37 0.00
CA GLU A 230 -14.46 -18.02 -1.30
C GLU A 230 -15.43 -17.22 -2.17
N ARG A 231 -16.60 -16.89 -1.62
CA ARG A 231 -17.67 -16.17 -2.32
C ARG A 231 -18.61 -15.47 -1.34
N LEU A 232 -19.35 -14.51 -1.84
CA LEU A 232 -20.45 -13.85 -1.12
C LEU A 232 -21.71 -14.70 -1.14
N LEU A 233 -22.56 -14.53 -0.13
CA LEU A 233 -23.87 -15.13 -0.02
C LEU A 233 -24.93 -14.04 -0.24
N PHE A 234 -25.98 -14.36 -1.00
CA PHE A 234 -27.00 -13.40 -1.39
C PHE A 234 -28.42 -13.91 -1.14
N GLU A 235 -29.31 -12.97 -0.83
CA GLU A 235 -30.75 -13.09 -0.91
C GLU A 235 -31.26 -12.02 -1.87
N ALA A 236 -31.73 -12.43 -3.05
CA ALA A 236 -31.98 -11.56 -4.20
C ALA A 236 -30.75 -10.67 -4.52
N ASP A 237 -30.88 -9.34 -4.48
CA ASP A 237 -29.85 -8.34 -4.71
C ASP A 237 -29.06 -7.94 -3.43
N ARG A 238 -29.39 -8.51 -2.27
CA ARG A 238 -28.75 -8.20 -0.99
C ARG A 238 -27.64 -9.22 -0.66
N ALA A 239 -26.45 -8.74 -0.39
CA ALA A 239 -25.42 -9.55 0.24
C ALA A 239 -25.79 -9.77 1.72
N VAL A 240 -25.80 -11.04 2.15
CA VAL A 240 -26.21 -11.46 3.50
C VAL A 240 -25.14 -12.25 4.23
N GLY A 241 -23.98 -12.47 3.61
CA GLY A 241 -22.90 -13.22 4.25
C GLY A 241 -21.74 -13.53 3.32
N VAL A 242 -20.81 -14.33 3.86
CA VAL A 242 -19.59 -14.78 3.19
C VAL A 242 -19.36 -16.26 3.45
N ALA A 243 -19.10 -17.05 2.41
CA ALA A 243 -18.59 -18.40 2.51
C ALA A 243 -17.06 -18.36 2.54
N CYS A 244 -16.46 -19.06 3.50
CA CYS A 244 -15.02 -19.06 3.76
C CYS A 244 -14.51 -20.47 4.01
N VAL A 245 -13.21 -20.69 3.80
CA VAL A 245 -12.46 -21.84 4.32
C VAL A 245 -11.67 -21.43 5.55
N VAL A 246 -11.91 -22.10 6.66
CA VAL A 246 -11.21 -21.90 7.94
C VAL A 246 -10.61 -23.24 8.37
N GLY A 247 -9.27 -23.31 8.40
CA GLY A 247 -8.58 -24.57 8.74
C GLY A 247 -8.96 -25.77 7.85
N GLY A 248 -9.24 -25.52 6.55
CA GLY A 248 -9.66 -26.55 5.60
C GLY A 248 -11.15 -26.90 5.63
N VAL A 249 -11.95 -26.28 6.52
CA VAL A 249 -13.39 -26.53 6.64
C VAL A 249 -14.18 -25.34 6.13
N ARG A 250 -15.15 -25.57 5.24
CA ARG A 250 -16.09 -24.53 4.77
C ARG A 250 -16.99 -24.08 5.89
N ARG A 251 -17.15 -22.75 6.00
CA ARG A 251 -18.00 -22.06 6.98
C ARG A 251 -18.73 -20.92 6.29
N GLU A 252 -19.93 -20.63 6.75
CA GLU A 252 -20.70 -19.46 6.31
C GLU A 252 -20.91 -18.54 7.50
N PHE A 253 -20.67 -17.24 7.28
CA PHE A 253 -20.94 -16.19 8.25
C PHE A 253 -21.94 -15.22 7.65
N ARG A 254 -22.93 -14.80 8.45
CA ARG A 254 -24.01 -13.93 8.00
C ARG A 254 -24.03 -12.62 8.77
N ALA A 255 -24.29 -11.52 8.06
CA ALA A 255 -24.53 -10.20 8.59
C ALA A 255 -25.30 -9.35 7.57
N PRO A 256 -26.02 -8.32 7.99
CA PRO A 256 -26.71 -7.40 7.07
C PRO A 256 -25.76 -6.50 6.28
N ARG A 257 -24.51 -6.36 6.72
CA ARG A 257 -23.47 -5.52 6.10
C ARG A 257 -22.17 -6.28 5.89
N ILE A 258 -21.74 -6.34 4.64
CA ILE A 258 -20.48 -6.99 4.23
C ILE A 258 -19.56 -5.94 3.62
N VAL A 259 -18.35 -5.82 4.14
CA VAL A 259 -17.35 -4.86 3.66
C VAL A 259 -16.12 -5.61 3.15
N LEU A 260 -15.83 -5.47 1.87
CA LEU A 260 -14.65 -6.07 1.25
C LEU A 260 -13.45 -5.15 1.43
N CYS A 261 -12.40 -5.68 2.06
CA CYS A 261 -11.13 -5.01 2.34
C CYS A 261 -9.96 -5.93 1.96
N THR A 262 -10.14 -6.77 0.93
CA THR A 262 -9.17 -7.81 0.54
C THR A 262 -8.04 -7.27 -0.34
N GLY A 263 -8.06 -5.97 -0.66
CA GLY A 263 -7.04 -5.27 -1.44
C GLY A 263 -7.28 -5.32 -2.95
N ALA A 264 -6.59 -4.43 -3.68
CA ALA A 264 -6.83 -4.21 -5.10
C ALA A 264 -6.66 -5.45 -5.99
N LEU A 265 -5.90 -6.44 -5.56
CA LEU A 265 -5.72 -7.67 -6.34
C LEU A 265 -6.77 -8.74 -6.02
N ALA A 266 -7.27 -8.82 -4.78
CA ALA A 266 -8.17 -9.90 -4.36
C ALA A 266 -9.64 -9.48 -4.31
N THR A 267 -9.94 -8.20 -4.09
CA THR A 267 -11.32 -7.69 -4.06
C THR A 267 -12.06 -7.94 -5.37
N PRO A 268 -11.51 -7.61 -6.57
CA PRO A 268 -12.19 -7.92 -7.82
C PRO A 268 -12.42 -9.43 -8.02
N LEU A 269 -11.48 -10.28 -7.60
CA LEU A 269 -11.64 -11.73 -7.72
C LEU A 269 -12.78 -12.26 -6.87
N LEU A 270 -12.95 -11.73 -5.64
CA LEU A 270 -14.06 -12.12 -4.77
C LEU A 270 -15.40 -11.68 -5.34
N LEU A 271 -15.47 -10.48 -5.94
CA LEU A 271 -16.65 -10.02 -6.66
C LEU A 271 -16.97 -10.92 -7.87
N MET A 272 -15.99 -11.20 -8.72
CA MET A 272 -16.14 -12.07 -9.90
C MET A 272 -16.60 -13.49 -9.52
N ARG A 273 -15.94 -14.13 -8.53
CA ARG A 273 -16.35 -15.46 -8.03
C ARG A 273 -17.77 -15.47 -7.46
N SER A 274 -18.28 -14.30 -7.09
CA SER A 274 -19.64 -14.12 -6.58
C SER A 274 -20.66 -13.72 -7.66
N GLY A 275 -20.26 -13.76 -8.94
CA GLY A 275 -21.13 -13.44 -10.08
C GLY A 275 -21.27 -11.93 -10.36
N ILE A 276 -20.38 -11.09 -9.81
CA ILE A 276 -20.38 -9.64 -10.02
C ILE A 276 -19.15 -9.28 -10.86
N GLY A 277 -19.36 -8.81 -12.10
CA GLY A 277 -18.27 -8.49 -13.01
C GLY A 277 -18.69 -8.38 -14.46
N LEU A 278 -17.72 -8.49 -15.37
CA LEU A 278 -17.93 -8.49 -16.81
C LEU A 278 -18.57 -9.82 -17.23
N PRO A 279 -19.79 -9.84 -17.83
CA PRO A 279 -20.52 -11.07 -18.15
C PRO A 279 -19.72 -12.08 -18.97
N GLU A 280 -19.00 -11.60 -19.99
CA GLU A 280 -18.23 -12.44 -20.88
C GLU A 280 -17.08 -13.16 -20.15
N GLU A 281 -16.44 -12.47 -19.20
CA GLU A 281 -15.37 -13.05 -18.39
C GLU A 281 -15.93 -14.09 -17.40
N LEU A 282 -17.03 -13.80 -16.72
CA LEU A 282 -17.69 -14.74 -15.81
C LEU A 282 -18.11 -16.02 -16.54
N ALA A 283 -18.65 -15.90 -17.75
CA ALA A 283 -19.06 -17.03 -18.59
C ALA A 283 -17.90 -17.96 -18.95
N THR A 284 -16.68 -17.44 -19.20
CA THR A 284 -15.49 -18.28 -19.48
C THR A 284 -15.13 -19.21 -18.34
N HIS A 285 -15.58 -18.89 -17.12
CA HIS A 285 -15.32 -19.67 -15.90
C HIS A 285 -16.55 -20.46 -15.43
N GLY A 286 -17.66 -20.45 -16.20
CA GLY A 286 -18.92 -21.08 -15.80
C GLY A 286 -19.56 -20.46 -14.57
N ILE A 287 -19.33 -19.17 -14.34
CA ILE A 287 -19.91 -18.42 -13.21
C ILE A 287 -21.15 -17.68 -13.71
N ASP A 288 -22.29 -17.97 -13.07
CA ASP A 288 -23.56 -17.29 -13.38
C ASP A 288 -23.47 -15.79 -13.07
N VAL A 289 -23.91 -14.97 -14.03
CA VAL A 289 -23.94 -13.51 -13.86
C VAL A 289 -25.08 -13.14 -12.91
N ARG A 290 -24.71 -12.65 -11.73
CA ARG A 290 -25.64 -12.08 -10.77
C ARG A 290 -25.89 -10.61 -11.05
N HIS A 291 -24.81 -9.87 -11.30
CA HIS A 291 -24.86 -8.45 -11.61
C HIS A 291 -23.75 -8.07 -12.57
N ALA A 292 -24.13 -7.53 -13.72
CA ALA A 292 -23.19 -7.04 -14.71
C ALA A 292 -22.55 -5.72 -14.22
N LEU A 293 -21.25 -5.74 -13.96
CA LEU A 293 -20.50 -4.61 -13.47
C LEU A 293 -19.10 -4.61 -14.11
N PRO A 294 -18.98 -4.12 -15.37
CA PRO A 294 -17.81 -4.32 -16.22
C PRO A 294 -16.53 -3.66 -15.71
N GLY A 295 -16.63 -2.71 -14.77
CA GLY A 295 -15.49 -2.08 -14.13
C GLY A 295 -14.73 -2.96 -13.12
N VAL A 296 -15.31 -4.10 -12.70
CA VAL A 296 -14.65 -5.02 -11.75
C VAL A 296 -13.40 -5.61 -12.40
N GLY A 297 -12.25 -5.41 -11.75
CA GLY A 297 -10.93 -5.84 -12.23
C GLY A 297 -10.28 -4.90 -13.24
N ALA A 298 -11.01 -3.97 -13.83
CA ALA A 298 -10.46 -2.96 -14.75
C ALA A 298 -9.72 -1.85 -14.00
N ASN A 299 -9.02 -0.96 -14.76
CA ASN A 299 -8.36 0.25 -14.25
C ASN A 299 -7.26 -0.02 -13.21
N LEU A 300 -6.60 -1.19 -13.23
CA LEU A 300 -5.42 -1.43 -12.38
C LEU A 300 -4.37 -0.36 -12.63
N GLN A 301 -3.92 0.28 -11.56
CA GLN A 301 -2.86 1.28 -11.54
C GLN A 301 -1.78 0.87 -10.56
N GLU A 302 -0.55 1.28 -10.86
CA GLU A 302 0.64 1.04 -10.04
C GLU A 302 1.67 2.13 -10.30
N HIS A 303 2.43 2.53 -9.30
CA HIS A 303 3.57 3.42 -9.48
C HIS A 303 4.75 2.66 -10.11
N ALA A 304 5.10 3.04 -11.33
CA ALA A 304 6.32 2.57 -11.98
C ALA A 304 7.55 3.19 -11.32
N VAL A 305 8.60 2.42 -11.08
CA VAL A 305 9.84 2.90 -10.48
C VAL A 305 11.05 2.43 -11.27
N ALA A 306 11.91 3.38 -11.68
CA ALA A 306 13.24 3.10 -12.19
C ALA A 306 14.26 3.11 -11.05
N ARG A 307 15.32 2.29 -11.15
CA ARG A 307 16.39 2.23 -10.16
C ARG A 307 17.69 2.77 -10.72
N PHE A 308 18.34 3.61 -9.92
CA PHE A 308 19.73 4.00 -10.08
C PHE A 308 20.60 3.22 -9.12
N GLY A 309 21.58 2.49 -9.62
CA GLY A 309 22.64 1.86 -8.82
C GLY A 309 23.86 2.74 -8.75
N ILE A 310 24.36 3.01 -7.55
CA ILE A 310 25.49 3.92 -7.31
C ILE A 310 26.47 3.25 -6.35
N SER A 311 27.78 3.30 -6.65
CA SER A 311 28.86 3.01 -5.72
C SER A 311 29.27 4.27 -4.98
N LEU A 312 29.51 4.15 -3.67
CA LEU A 312 29.96 5.25 -2.81
C LEU A 312 31.39 5.03 -2.30
N ARG A 313 32.12 6.13 -2.07
CA ARG A 313 33.45 6.13 -1.43
C ARG A 313 33.40 5.97 0.09
N CYS A 314 32.20 5.92 0.68
CA CYS A 314 31.99 5.67 2.11
C CYS A 314 31.21 4.37 2.31
N SER A 315 31.33 3.76 3.49
CA SER A 315 30.55 2.58 3.84
C SER A 315 29.07 2.91 3.91
N THR A 316 28.24 1.94 3.54
CA THR A 316 26.76 1.98 3.66
C THR A 316 26.32 1.17 4.89
N LEU A 317 25.04 1.22 5.23
CA LEU A 317 24.49 0.41 6.32
C LEU A 317 24.64 -1.09 6.09
N THR A 318 24.65 -1.53 4.83
CA THR A 318 24.80 -2.94 4.45
C THR A 318 26.26 -3.34 4.25
N SER A 319 27.09 -2.48 3.65
CA SER A 319 28.51 -2.80 3.43
C SER A 319 29.32 -2.81 4.73
N ALA A 320 28.90 -2.07 5.76
CA ALA A 320 29.54 -2.07 7.07
C ALA A 320 29.23 -3.33 7.91
N LEU A 321 28.30 -4.21 7.46
CA LEU A 321 27.89 -5.37 8.23
C LEU A 321 29.01 -6.42 8.37
N ASN A 322 29.36 -6.71 9.62
CA ASN A 322 30.14 -7.85 10.06
C ASN A 322 29.54 -8.40 11.37
N PRO A 323 29.95 -9.55 11.88
CA PRO A 323 29.35 -10.13 13.08
C PRO A 323 29.34 -9.21 14.31
N LEU A 324 30.42 -8.45 14.56
CA LEU A 324 30.52 -7.54 15.71
C LEU A 324 29.62 -6.32 15.52
N VAL A 325 29.62 -5.72 14.35
CA VAL A 325 28.73 -4.59 14.00
C VAL A 325 27.26 -5.03 14.09
N SER A 326 26.93 -6.20 13.55
CA SER A 326 25.58 -6.76 13.62
C SER A 326 25.10 -6.99 15.06
N LEU A 327 25.99 -7.51 15.93
CA LEU A 327 25.71 -7.64 17.36
C LEU A 327 25.49 -6.28 18.01
N GLY A 328 26.33 -5.29 17.71
CA GLY A 328 26.19 -3.91 18.18
C GLY A 328 24.84 -3.29 17.77
N TYR A 329 24.44 -3.45 16.51
CA TYR A 329 23.13 -3.00 16.04
C TYR A 329 21.97 -3.71 16.74
N GLY A 330 22.09 -5.02 17.01
CA GLY A 330 21.13 -5.79 17.79
C GLY A 330 20.97 -5.26 19.22
N MET A 331 22.09 -4.98 19.90
CA MET A 331 22.11 -4.43 21.26
C MET A 331 21.51 -3.02 21.32
N ASP A 332 21.89 -2.12 20.38
CA ASP A 332 21.34 -0.76 20.32
C ASP A 332 19.85 -0.77 20.06
N PHE A 333 19.38 -1.67 19.20
CA PHE A 333 17.94 -1.87 18.96
C PHE A 333 17.20 -2.39 20.21
N LEU A 334 17.76 -3.41 20.88
CA LEU A 334 17.11 -4.02 22.05
C LEU A 334 16.94 -3.03 23.20
N PHE A 335 18.01 -2.27 23.52
CA PHE A 335 18.04 -1.40 24.70
C PHE A 335 17.62 0.04 24.42
N ARG A 336 17.80 0.56 23.19
CA ARG A 336 17.59 1.98 22.87
C ARG A 336 16.57 2.22 21.76
N ARG A 337 16.14 1.15 21.06
CA ARG A 337 15.23 1.25 19.89
C ARG A 337 15.79 2.22 18.83
N ARG A 338 17.08 2.11 18.52
CA ARG A 338 17.83 2.92 17.55
C ARG A 338 18.62 2.05 16.59
N GLY A 339 19.25 2.69 15.61
CA GLY A 339 20.15 2.05 14.66
C GLY A 339 19.43 1.38 13.47
N PRO A 340 20.19 0.67 12.61
CA PRO A 340 19.70 0.16 11.32
C PRO A 340 18.51 -0.79 11.39
N LEU A 341 18.27 -1.45 12.51
CA LEU A 341 17.08 -2.31 12.68
C LEU A 341 15.76 -1.51 12.76
N THR A 342 15.83 -0.18 12.98
CA THR A 342 14.68 0.71 12.93
C THR A 342 14.46 1.32 11.53
N THR A 343 15.17 0.85 10.51
CA THR A 343 15.19 1.47 9.19
C THR A 343 13.89 1.22 8.42
N SER A 344 13.46 2.24 7.67
CA SER A 344 12.48 2.13 6.59
C SER A 344 13.19 1.75 5.28
N ILE A 345 12.42 1.49 4.22
CA ILE A 345 12.94 1.22 2.88
C ILE A 345 13.64 2.45 2.27
N ALA A 346 13.25 3.65 2.69
CA ALA A 346 13.88 4.91 2.32
C ALA A 346 14.08 5.77 3.57
N HIS A 347 15.14 6.59 3.56
CA HIS A 347 15.47 7.54 4.61
C HIS A 347 15.23 8.98 4.19
N VAL A 348 15.39 9.24 2.89
CA VAL A 348 15.13 10.52 2.25
C VAL A 348 14.18 10.27 1.09
N HIS A 349 13.21 11.15 0.92
CA HIS A 349 12.41 11.19 -0.27
C HIS A 349 12.26 12.63 -0.78
N ALA A 350 11.89 12.76 -2.04
CA ALA A 350 11.49 14.04 -2.59
C ALA A 350 10.27 13.84 -3.49
N LEU A 351 9.29 14.73 -3.38
CA LEU A 351 8.20 14.87 -4.34
C LEU A 351 8.51 16.10 -5.18
N VAL A 352 8.65 15.92 -6.48
CA VAL A 352 9.17 16.96 -7.36
C VAL A 352 8.36 17.10 -8.65
N ARG A 353 8.27 18.34 -9.13
CA ARG A 353 7.84 18.64 -10.50
C ARG A 353 9.08 18.65 -11.41
N THR A 354 9.08 17.80 -12.42
CA THR A 354 10.19 17.78 -13.39
C THR A 354 10.12 18.95 -14.37
N ARG A 355 8.97 19.58 -14.49
CA ARG A 355 8.69 20.73 -15.35
C ARG A 355 7.89 21.80 -14.60
N SER A 356 8.11 23.07 -14.95
CA SER A 356 7.48 24.23 -14.30
C SER A 356 5.99 24.39 -14.64
N ASP A 357 5.52 23.81 -15.73
CA ASP A 357 4.12 23.83 -16.17
C ASP A 357 3.21 22.85 -15.39
N LEU A 358 3.79 21.94 -14.62
CA LEU A 358 3.03 20.99 -13.83
C LEU A 358 2.43 21.65 -12.58
N ALA A 359 1.17 21.37 -12.30
CA ALA A 359 0.47 21.88 -11.12
C ALA A 359 0.85 21.15 -9.82
N GLN A 360 1.42 19.95 -9.92
CA GLN A 360 1.75 19.08 -8.78
C GLN A 360 2.95 18.19 -9.12
N PRO A 361 3.64 17.61 -8.11
CA PRO A 361 4.73 16.68 -8.33
C PRO A 361 4.30 15.49 -9.21
N ASN A 362 5.13 15.18 -10.20
CA ASN A 362 4.94 14.03 -11.10
C ASN A 362 5.91 12.88 -10.80
N VAL A 363 6.95 13.12 -10.00
CA VAL A 363 7.98 12.13 -9.66
C VAL A 363 8.25 12.13 -8.15
N GLN A 364 8.45 10.93 -7.60
CA GLN A 364 8.97 10.70 -6.25
C GLN A 364 10.38 10.10 -6.33
N LEU A 365 11.34 10.72 -5.66
CA LEU A 365 12.69 10.16 -5.46
C LEU A 365 12.75 9.48 -4.09
N LEU A 366 13.38 8.31 -4.02
CA LEU A 366 13.52 7.49 -2.81
C LEU A 366 14.99 7.12 -2.61
N PHE A 367 15.51 7.31 -1.40
CA PHE A 367 16.90 6.99 -1.09
C PHE A 367 17.05 6.39 0.30
N ALA A 368 17.87 5.35 0.39
CA ALA A 368 18.44 4.85 1.64
C ALA A 368 19.91 4.50 1.45
N PRO A 369 20.77 4.71 2.47
CA PRO A 369 22.20 4.38 2.40
C PRO A 369 22.42 2.88 2.64
N SER A 370 21.72 2.04 1.90
CA SER A 370 21.75 0.58 1.95
C SER A 370 21.33 -0.01 0.61
N ASP A 371 21.81 -1.17 0.29
CA ASP A 371 21.33 -1.92 -0.88
C ASP A 371 21.19 -3.41 -0.58
N HIS A 372 20.29 -4.08 -1.32
CA HIS A 372 19.99 -5.50 -1.19
C HIS A 372 19.83 -6.12 -2.58
N ARG A 373 20.36 -7.31 -2.76
CA ARG A 373 20.09 -8.16 -3.94
C ARG A 373 18.95 -9.12 -3.61
N LEU A 374 17.98 -9.20 -4.51
CA LEU A 374 16.99 -10.26 -4.47
C LEU A 374 17.63 -11.55 -5.04
N THR A 375 17.52 -12.63 -4.29
CA THR A 375 17.98 -13.98 -4.68
C THR A 375 16.84 -14.96 -4.50
N GLU A 376 16.99 -16.17 -5.01
CA GLU A 376 16.01 -17.26 -4.79
C GLU A 376 15.79 -17.55 -3.29
N ARG A 377 16.80 -17.25 -2.43
CA ARG A 377 16.73 -17.43 -0.97
C ARG A 377 16.22 -16.19 -0.24
N GLY A 378 15.80 -15.15 -0.95
CA GLY A 378 15.31 -13.90 -0.41
C GLY A 378 16.26 -12.72 -0.65
N ALA A 379 16.00 -11.60 0.05
CA ALA A 379 16.82 -10.40 -0.05
C ALA A 379 18.09 -10.53 0.80
N VAL A 380 19.23 -10.36 0.16
CA VAL A 380 20.58 -10.42 0.80
C VAL A 380 21.20 -9.03 0.78
N PRO A 381 21.71 -8.52 1.91
CA PRO A 381 22.41 -7.24 1.97
C PRO A 381 23.64 -7.23 1.05
N CYS A 382 23.79 -6.16 0.26
CA CYS A 382 25.01 -5.93 -0.53
C CYS A 382 26.17 -5.56 0.40
N ARG A 383 27.31 -6.22 0.23
CA ARG A 383 28.51 -5.97 1.01
C ARG A 383 29.38 -4.89 0.39
N GLU A 384 29.21 -4.63 -0.89
CA GLU A 384 29.82 -3.50 -1.58
C GLU A 384 29.17 -2.19 -1.11
N PRO A 385 29.87 -1.05 -1.09
CA PRO A 385 29.31 0.23 -0.68
C PRO A 385 28.37 0.80 -1.76
N THR A 386 27.34 0.04 -2.11
CA THR A 386 26.34 0.39 -3.12
C THR A 386 25.06 0.90 -2.48
N VAL A 387 24.37 1.79 -3.18
CA VAL A 387 23.04 2.29 -2.84
C VAL A 387 22.18 2.34 -4.09
N SER A 388 20.86 2.33 -3.90
CA SER A 388 19.92 2.56 -4.97
C SER A 388 19.10 3.83 -4.71
N ILE A 389 18.90 4.63 -5.78
CA ILE A 389 17.89 5.67 -5.80
C ILE A 389 16.71 5.16 -6.62
N GLY A 390 15.54 5.13 -6.03
CA GLY A 390 14.30 4.87 -6.74
C GLY A 390 13.74 6.16 -7.32
N VAL A 391 13.41 6.15 -8.61
CA VAL A 391 12.71 7.24 -9.29
C VAL A 391 11.33 6.71 -9.66
N GLY A 392 10.30 7.09 -8.91
CA GLY A 392 8.94 6.61 -9.08
C GLY A 392 8.02 7.66 -9.70
N LEU A 393 7.11 7.26 -10.56
CA LEU A 393 6.03 8.13 -11.01
C LEU A 393 5.08 8.41 -9.85
N CYS A 394 4.62 9.64 -9.69
CA CYS A 394 3.54 9.98 -8.75
C CYS A 394 2.15 9.63 -9.32
N HIS A 395 2.02 9.66 -10.64
CA HIS A 395 0.79 9.36 -11.36
C HIS A 395 1.13 8.55 -12.60
N THR A 396 0.33 7.52 -12.89
CA THR A 396 0.47 6.72 -14.10
C THR A 396 -0.75 6.92 -14.99
N ARG A 397 -0.54 6.99 -16.30
CA ARG A 397 -1.60 7.01 -17.32
C ARG A 397 -1.86 5.63 -17.90
N SER A 398 -0.86 4.75 -17.83
CA SER A 398 -1.00 3.34 -18.18
C SER A 398 -2.02 2.66 -17.29
N ARG A 399 -2.82 1.76 -17.87
CA ARG A 399 -3.89 1.04 -17.18
C ARG A 399 -3.81 -0.44 -17.46
N GLY A 400 -3.84 -1.21 -16.40
CA GLY A 400 -3.91 -2.65 -16.44
C GLY A 400 -5.26 -3.19 -15.99
N ARG A 401 -5.29 -4.50 -15.72
CA ARG A 401 -6.46 -5.18 -15.20
C ARG A 401 -6.07 -6.40 -14.37
N VAL A 402 -7.01 -6.82 -13.51
CA VAL A 402 -6.95 -8.07 -12.73
C VAL A 402 -8.11 -8.96 -13.16
N ARG A 403 -7.82 -10.23 -13.46
CA ARG A 403 -8.82 -11.20 -13.93
C ARG A 403 -8.74 -12.49 -13.14
N LEU A 404 -9.82 -13.27 -13.20
CA LEU A 404 -9.81 -14.65 -12.68
C LEU A 404 -8.90 -15.54 -13.54
N ARG A 405 -8.06 -16.34 -12.88
CA ARG A 405 -7.38 -17.47 -13.52
C ARG A 405 -8.27 -18.72 -13.51
N SER A 406 -9.05 -18.87 -12.45
CA SER A 406 -9.99 -19.96 -12.26
C SER A 406 -11.01 -19.59 -11.16
N PRO A 407 -12.14 -20.33 -11.04
CA PRO A 407 -13.08 -20.17 -9.93
C PRO A 407 -12.53 -20.58 -8.56
N ASP A 408 -11.40 -21.33 -8.52
CA ASP A 408 -10.77 -21.74 -7.26
C ASP A 408 -10.28 -20.52 -6.47
N PRO A 409 -10.73 -20.30 -5.23
CA PRO A 409 -10.31 -19.17 -4.40
C PRO A 409 -8.82 -19.19 -4.04
N ALA A 410 -8.14 -20.33 -4.13
CA ALA A 410 -6.71 -20.46 -3.89
C ALA A 410 -5.87 -20.12 -5.14
N ALA A 411 -6.48 -20.08 -6.34
CA ALA A 411 -5.78 -19.73 -7.57
C ALA A 411 -5.29 -18.28 -7.54
N PRO A 412 -4.04 -18.01 -7.99
CA PRO A 412 -3.54 -16.65 -8.08
C PRO A 412 -4.28 -15.85 -9.18
N PRO A 413 -4.35 -14.51 -9.07
CA PRO A 413 -4.92 -13.67 -10.12
C PRO A 413 -4.15 -13.73 -11.44
N LEU A 414 -4.80 -13.39 -12.55
CA LEU A 414 -4.14 -12.90 -13.75
C LEU A 414 -3.95 -11.40 -13.59
N ILE A 415 -2.70 -10.92 -13.54
CA ILE A 415 -2.36 -9.51 -13.36
C ILE A 415 -1.69 -9.01 -14.63
N GLU A 416 -2.37 -8.18 -15.38
CA GLU A 416 -1.88 -7.52 -16.59
C GLU A 416 -1.67 -6.04 -16.27
N HIS A 417 -0.45 -5.62 -15.92
CA HIS A 417 -0.24 -4.27 -15.39
C HIS A 417 0.06 -3.22 -16.46
N ARG A 418 0.67 -3.58 -17.62
CA ARG A 418 0.95 -2.70 -18.76
C ARG A 418 1.68 -1.40 -18.38
N LEU A 419 2.71 -1.49 -17.54
CA LEU A 419 3.50 -0.32 -17.15
C LEU A 419 4.18 0.31 -18.36
N LEU A 420 4.29 1.64 -18.35
CA LEU A 420 4.92 2.42 -19.42
C LEU A 420 4.29 2.18 -20.81
N GLU A 421 3.03 1.75 -20.88
CA GLU A 421 2.29 1.68 -22.15
C GLU A 421 2.00 3.08 -22.68
N HIS A 422 1.66 4.03 -21.80
CA HIS A 422 1.41 5.41 -22.18
C HIS A 422 2.74 6.19 -22.31
N PRO A 423 2.97 6.93 -23.41
CA PRO A 423 4.24 7.62 -23.66
C PRO A 423 4.57 8.70 -22.62
N ASP A 424 3.56 9.35 -22.03
CA ASP A 424 3.80 10.34 -20.98
C ASP A 424 4.43 9.71 -19.72
N ASP A 425 4.14 8.45 -19.41
CA ASP A 425 4.75 7.75 -18.27
C ASP A 425 6.26 7.57 -18.50
N ILE A 426 6.67 7.24 -19.73
CA ILE A 426 8.09 7.13 -20.12
C ILE A 426 8.77 8.50 -20.04
N ARG A 427 8.12 9.55 -20.59
CA ARG A 427 8.66 10.92 -20.56
C ARG A 427 8.89 11.38 -19.12
N ASP A 428 7.89 11.29 -18.25
CA ASP A 428 7.96 11.75 -16.86
C ASP A 428 9.02 10.95 -16.07
N LEU A 429 9.12 9.64 -16.31
CA LEU A 429 10.14 8.79 -15.68
C LEU A 429 11.55 9.12 -16.20
N THR A 430 11.71 9.44 -17.48
CA THR A 430 12.99 9.90 -18.08
C THR A 430 13.44 11.22 -17.45
N GLU A 431 12.55 12.20 -17.37
CA GLU A 431 12.85 13.50 -16.77
C GLU A 431 13.23 13.36 -15.28
N GLY A 432 12.48 12.57 -14.52
CA GLY A 432 12.79 12.25 -13.13
C GLY A 432 14.14 11.55 -12.97
N SER A 433 14.47 10.66 -13.89
CA SER A 433 15.74 9.94 -13.91
C SER A 433 16.93 10.87 -14.20
N ARG A 434 16.78 11.79 -15.14
CA ARG A 434 17.77 12.84 -15.42
C ARG A 434 17.99 13.77 -14.23
N LEU A 435 16.90 14.14 -13.54
CA LEU A 435 16.97 14.94 -12.33
C LEU A 435 17.72 14.19 -11.21
N ALA A 436 17.44 12.90 -11.00
CA ALA A 436 18.16 12.08 -10.03
C ALA A 436 19.67 12.04 -10.35
N ARG A 437 20.05 11.85 -11.62
CA ARG A 437 21.45 11.91 -12.07
C ARG A 437 22.08 13.28 -11.82
N GLN A 438 21.34 14.36 -12.05
CA GLN A 438 21.81 15.71 -11.76
C GLN A 438 22.09 15.92 -10.28
N ILE A 439 21.20 15.44 -9.39
CA ILE A 439 21.36 15.58 -7.94
C ILE A 439 22.62 14.86 -7.45
N VAL A 440 22.84 13.61 -7.86
CA VAL A 440 23.98 12.81 -7.38
C VAL A 440 25.33 13.33 -7.86
N ASN A 441 25.35 14.07 -8.97
CA ASN A 441 26.55 14.69 -9.54
C ASN A 441 26.78 16.14 -9.06
N LYS A 442 25.96 16.64 -8.10
CA LYS A 442 26.11 17.97 -7.51
C LYS A 442 26.47 17.92 -6.03
N GLY A 443 27.00 19.02 -5.54
CA GLY A 443 27.16 19.34 -4.13
C GLY A 443 27.89 18.28 -3.29
N PRO A 444 27.47 18.11 -2.03
CA PRO A 444 28.12 17.16 -1.12
C PRO A 444 28.00 15.70 -1.54
N PHE A 445 26.94 15.28 -2.22
CA PHE A 445 26.78 13.89 -2.65
C PHE A 445 27.77 13.49 -3.74
N ALA A 446 28.10 14.41 -4.65
CA ALA A 446 29.12 14.17 -5.69
C ALA A 446 30.51 13.80 -5.10
N ARG A 447 30.83 14.27 -3.88
CA ARG A 447 32.07 13.89 -3.19
C ARG A 447 32.05 12.47 -2.66
N LEU A 448 30.86 11.94 -2.37
CA LEU A 448 30.64 10.57 -1.91
C LEU A 448 30.46 9.60 -3.09
N LEU A 449 30.08 10.09 -4.25
CA LEU A 449 29.91 9.29 -5.46
C LEU A 449 31.25 8.73 -5.92
N ASP A 450 31.31 7.42 -6.11
CA ASP A 450 32.42 6.74 -6.74
C ASP A 450 32.10 6.47 -8.22
N THR A 451 31.05 5.68 -8.48
CA THR A 451 30.68 5.29 -9.84
C THR A 451 29.16 5.14 -9.96
N GLU A 452 28.58 5.63 -11.06
CA GLU A 452 27.23 5.29 -11.49
C GLU A 452 27.25 3.88 -12.12
N LEU A 453 26.65 2.91 -11.44
CA LEU A 453 26.61 1.51 -11.86
C LEU A 453 25.45 1.24 -12.83
N ALA A 454 24.31 1.91 -12.59
CA ALA A 454 23.11 1.82 -13.41
C ALA A 454 22.36 3.18 -13.34
N PRO A 455 21.87 3.69 -14.50
CA PRO A 455 21.95 3.12 -15.85
C PRO A 455 23.34 3.09 -16.46
N GLY A 456 24.32 3.81 -15.88
CA GLY A 456 25.68 3.96 -16.37
C GLY A 456 25.83 5.11 -17.38
N PRO A 457 27.08 5.54 -17.62
CA PRO A 457 27.38 6.77 -18.40
C PRO A 457 27.00 6.66 -19.87
N GLY A 458 26.75 5.47 -20.41
CA GLY A 458 26.35 5.26 -21.80
C GLY A 458 24.90 5.67 -22.12
N VAL A 459 24.04 5.79 -21.10
CA VAL A 459 22.63 6.18 -21.28
C VAL A 459 22.52 7.72 -21.29
N GLN A 460 22.35 8.32 -22.48
CA GLN A 460 22.38 9.76 -22.69
C GLN A 460 21.18 10.30 -23.47
N THR A 461 20.86 9.68 -24.61
CA THR A 461 19.76 10.12 -25.48
C THR A 461 18.40 9.67 -24.93
N ASP A 462 17.31 10.24 -25.46
CA ASP A 462 15.94 9.79 -25.10
C ASP A 462 15.71 8.32 -25.45
N ALA A 463 16.26 7.85 -26.57
CA ALA A 463 16.18 6.45 -26.98
C ALA A 463 16.94 5.51 -26.03
N ASP A 464 18.14 5.92 -25.54
CA ASP A 464 18.88 5.15 -24.55
C ASP A 464 18.09 5.06 -23.24
N TRP A 465 17.49 6.18 -22.80
CA TRP A 465 16.65 6.21 -21.60
C TRP A 465 15.43 5.32 -21.75
N GLU A 466 14.69 5.41 -22.85
CA GLU A 466 13.52 4.55 -23.09
C GLU A 466 13.92 3.07 -23.05
N THR A 467 15.00 2.71 -23.73
CA THR A 467 15.52 1.32 -23.73
C THR A 467 15.87 0.86 -22.32
N TYR A 468 16.59 1.68 -21.57
CA TYR A 468 16.97 1.38 -20.20
C TYR A 468 15.73 1.24 -19.29
N LEU A 469 14.80 2.20 -19.37
CA LEU A 469 13.60 2.22 -18.53
C LEU A 469 12.70 1.00 -18.80
N ARG A 470 12.47 0.65 -20.06
CA ARG A 470 11.69 -0.55 -20.37
C ARG A 470 12.32 -1.84 -19.84
N ALA A 471 13.65 -1.90 -19.79
CA ALA A 471 14.38 -3.06 -19.27
C ALA A 471 14.52 -3.09 -17.74
N ASN A 472 14.39 -1.96 -17.04
CA ASN A 472 14.75 -1.84 -15.62
C ASN A 472 13.66 -1.18 -14.75
N THR A 473 12.46 -0.95 -15.28
CA THR A 473 11.34 -0.44 -14.49
C THR A 473 10.71 -1.57 -13.70
N GLY A 474 10.49 -1.31 -12.42
CA GLY A 474 9.80 -2.18 -11.48
C GLY A 474 8.57 -1.52 -10.88
N LEU A 475 8.07 -2.11 -9.81
CA LEU A 475 6.87 -1.73 -9.08
C LEU A 475 7.22 -1.06 -7.76
N MET A 476 6.41 -0.09 -7.32
CA MET A 476 6.44 0.42 -5.95
C MET A 476 5.50 -0.36 -5.01
N TYR A 477 4.76 -1.33 -5.56
CA TYR A 477 3.81 -2.19 -4.83
C TYR A 477 2.61 -1.43 -4.27
N HIS A 478 2.03 -0.58 -5.12
CA HIS A 478 0.89 0.28 -4.83
C HIS A 478 -0.34 -0.03 -5.72
N PRO A 479 -0.74 -1.33 -5.89
CA PRO A 479 -1.88 -1.66 -6.75
C PRO A 479 -3.15 -0.98 -6.25
N CYS A 480 -3.89 -0.35 -7.18
CA CYS A 480 -5.16 0.31 -6.87
C CYS A 480 -6.10 0.36 -8.08
N GLY A 481 -7.33 0.77 -7.84
CA GLY A 481 -8.28 1.18 -8.88
C GLY A 481 -9.17 0.08 -9.47
N THR A 482 -9.01 -1.16 -9.08
CA THR A 482 -9.68 -2.34 -9.68
C THR A 482 -11.16 -2.54 -9.31
N ALA A 483 -11.70 -1.68 -8.46
CA ALA A 483 -13.13 -1.57 -8.13
C ALA A 483 -13.45 -0.10 -7.84
N ARG A 484 -13.04 0.79 -8.76
CA ARG A 484 -12.99 2.23 -8.53
C ARG A 484 -14.32 2.85 -8.17
N MET A 485 -14.29 3.87 -7.31
CA MET A 485 -15.45 4.70 -7.04
C MET A 485 -15.70 5.70 -8.17
N GLY A 486 -16.96 6.09 -8.35
CA GLY A 486 -17.38 7.05 -9.35
C GLY A 486 -18.86 7.00 -9.63
N GLN A 487 -19.29 7.68 -10.70
CA GLN A 487 -20.69 7.76 -11.12
C GLN A 487 -20.92 7.26 -12.56
N ASP A 488 -19.85 7.06 -13.34
CA ASP A 488 -19.93 6.55 -14.71
C ASP A 488 -20.14 5.03 -14.75
N ASP A 489 -20.32 4.48 -15.97
CA ASP A 489 -20.69 3.06 -16.19
C ASP A 489 -19.60 2.07 -15.78
N LEU A 490 -18.34 2.50 -15.67
CA LEU A 490 -17.24 1.68 -15.20
C LEU A 490 -16.97 1.82 -13.70
N ALA A 491 -17.71 2.66 -12.98
CA ALA A 491 -17.61 2.75 -11.54
C ALA A 491 -18.21 1.50 -10.89
N VAL A 492 -17.46 0.86 -9.99
CA VAL A 492 -17.88 -0.34 -9.26
C VAL A 492 -18.60 0.02 -7.97
N VAL A 493 -18.13 1.07 -7.30
CA VAL A 493 -18.77 1.59 -6.09
C VAL A 493 -19.19 3.04 -6.26
N ASP A 494 -20.23 3.44 -5.53
CA ASP A 494 -20.62 4.83 -5.41
C ASP A 494 -19.66 5.61 -4.47
N PRO A 495 -19.77 6.95 -4.35
CA PRO A 495 -18.95 7.73 -3.40
C PRO A 495 -19.15 7.34 -1.93
N GLY A 496 -20.22 6.65 -1.57
CA GLY A 496 -20.46 6.04 -0.26
C GLY A 496 -19.85 4.65 -0.10
N LEU A 497 -19.04 4.21 -1.08
CA LEU A 497 -18.37 2.91 -1.13
C LEU A 497 -19.32 1.70 -1.25
N ARG A 498 -20.61 1.91 -1.55
CA ARG A 498 -21.54 0.81 -1.81
C ARG A 498 -21.31 0.23 -3.21
N VAL A 499 -21.33 -1.09 -3.33
CA VAL A 499 -21.30 -1.73 -4.65
C VAL A 499 -22.58 -1.39 -5.40
N ARG A 500 -22.42 -0.78 -6.58
CA ARG A 500 -23.56 -0.29 -7.38
C ARG A 500 -24.48 -1.44 -7.75
N GLY A 501 -25.79 -1.21 -7.63
CA GLY A 501 -26.84 -2.19 -7.90
C GLY A 501 -26.97 -3.32 -6.86
N MET A 502 -26.18 -3.31 -5.78
CA MET A 502 -26.22 -4.33 -4.72
C MET A 502 -26.54 -3.69 -3.36
N ARG A 503 -27.32 -4.38 -2.54
CA ARG A 503 -27.60 -3.98 -1.16
C ARG A 503 -26.71 -4.75 -0.17
N GLY A 504 -26.39 -4.14 0.97
CA GLY A 504 -25.64 -4.78 2.05
C GLY A 504 -24.17 -5.08 1.71
N LEU A 505 -23.60 -4.48 0.65
CA LEU A 505 -22.26 -4.74 0.17
C LEU A 505 -21.47 -3.44 -0.07
N TRP A 506 -20.29 -3.35 0.55
CA TRP A 506 -19.34 -2.25 0.41
C TRP A 506 -17.96 -2.76 0.01
N VAL A 507 -17.17 -1.89 -0.60
CA VAL A 507 -15.72 -2.11 -0.81
C VAL A 507 -14.96 -0.96 -0.17
N ALA A 508 -13.96 -1.27 0.65
CA ALA A 508 -13.17 -0.26 1.36
C ALA A 508 -11.70 -0.67 1.42
N ASP A 509 -10.98 -0.55 0.32
CA ASP A 509 -9.54 -0.75 0.21
C ASP A 509 -8.97 0.02 -1.00
N ALA A 510 -7.73 -0.26 -1.40
CA ALA A 510 -7.09 0.42 -2.52
C ALA A 510 -7.83 0.22 -3.86
N SER A 511 -8.67 -0.81 -4.00
CA SER A 511 -9.41 -1.06 -5.24
C SER A 511 -10.37 0.07 -5.60
N VAL A 512 -10.86 0.83 -4.59
CA VAL A 512 -11.84 1.91 -4.82
C VAL A 512 -11.23 3.21 -5.33
N ILE A 513 -9.91 3.36 -5.29
CA ILE A 513 -9.19 4.57 -5.73
C ILE A 513 -9.46 4.81 -7.22
N PRO A 514 -10.02 5.97 -7.63
CA PRO A 514 -10.33 6.21 -9.05
C PRO A 514 -9.06 6.47 -9.88
N SER A 515 -8.16 7.29 -9.34
CA SER A 515 -6.84 7.58 -9.92
C SER A 515 -5.79 7.62 -8.81
N ILE A 516 -4.64 7.00 -9.04
CA ILE A 516 -3.59 6.82 -8.03
C ILE A 516 -3.09 8.17 -7.49
N SER A 517 -2.94 8.28 -6.17
CA SER A 517 -2.43 9.48 -5.51
C SER A 517 -0.91 9.51 -5.49
N ALA A 518 -0.30 10.69 -5.46
CA ALA A 518 1.14 10.86 -5.37
C ALA A 518 1.73 10.18 -4.13
N GLY A 519 2.84 9.47 -4.30
CA GLY A 519 3.56 8.78 -3.22
C GLY A 519 2.88 7.49 -2.72
N ASN A 520 3.31 7.03 -1.56
CA ASN A 520 2.91 5.73 -1.02
C ASN A 520 1.45 5.72 -0.56
N ILE A 521 0.62 4.80 -1.05
CA ILE A 521 -0.84 4.82 -0.87
C ILE A 521 -1.35 4.25 0.47
N ASN A 522 -0.48 3.78 1.37
CA ASN A 522 -0.94 3.12 2.60
C ASN A 522 -1.75 4.06 3.52
N ALA A 523 -1.34 5.32 3.67
CA ALA A 523 -2.10 6.33 4.45
C ALA A 523 -3.48 6.58 3.84
N THR A 524 -3.56 6.64 2.50
CA THR A 524 -4.81 6.75 1.75
C THR A 524 -5.74 5.55 1.99
N CYS A 525 -5.18 4.32 2.01
CA CYS A 525 -5.97 3.11 2.33
C CYS A 525 -6.54 3.14 3.76
N ILE A 526 -5.76 3.63 4.73
CA ILE A 526 -6.24 3.79 6.11
C ILE A 526 -7.37 4.83 6.15
N MET A 527 -7.21 5.96 5.48
CA MET A 527 -8.21 7.02 5.37
C MET A 527 -9.52 6.51 4.73
N ILE A 528 -9.43 5.68 3.69
CA ILE A 528 -10.60 5.02 3.08
C ILE A 528 -11.31 4.14 4.11
N GLY A 529 -10.58 3.36 4.91
CA GLY A 529 -11.14 2.53 5.97
C GLY A 529 -11.82 3.33 7.07
N GLU A 530 -11.24 4.46 7.48
CA GLU A 530 -11.83 5.41 8.44
C GLU A 530 -13.17 5.98 7.93
N ARG A 531 -13.20 6.40 6.65
CA ARG A 531 -14.42 6.92 6.03
C ARG A 531 -15.49 5.84 5.84
N ALA A 532 -15.08 4.64 5.46
CA ALA A 532 -16.00 3.51 5.36
C ALA A 532 -16.71 3.23 6.70
N ALA A 533 -15.97 3.33 7.81
CA ALA A 533 -16.57 3.19 9.13
C ALA A 533 -17.61 4.29 9.42
N ASP A 534 -17.37 5.54 8.98
CA ASP A 534 -18.32 6.62 9.12
C ASP A 534 -19.59 6.37 8.28
N PHE A 535 -19.45 5.95 7.02
CA PHE A 535 -20.58 5.61 6.15
C PHE A 535 -21.41 4.44 6.70
N LEU A 536 -20.77 3.41 7.22
CA LEU A 536 -21.46 2.26 7.83
C LEU A 536 -22.20 2.64 9.12
N ARG A 537 -21.62 3.52 9.95
CA ARG A 537 -22.31 4.05 11.15
C ARG A 537 -23.57 4.82 10.76
N ALA A 538 -23.49 5.66 9.72
CA ALA A 538 -24.64 6.41 9.23
C ALA A 538 -25.72 5.47 8.67
N ASP A 539 -25.33 4.42 7.94
CA ASP A 539 -26.25 3.40 7.42
C ASP A 539 -26.96 2.63 8.55
N MET A 540 -26.26 2.26 9.62
CA MET A 540 -26.85 1.61 10.79
C MET A 540 -27.84 2.51 11.53
N GLN A 541 -27.59 3.81 11.60
CA GLN A 541 -28.50 4.79 12.23
C GLN A 541 -29.76 5.02 11.38
N GLY A 542 -29.64 5.06 10.06
CA GLY A 542 -30.77 5.20 9.15
C GLY A 542 -31.77 4.04 9.21
N GLU A 543 -31.31 2.79 9.44
CA GLU A 543 -32.21 1.64 9.62
C GLU A 543 -32.97 1.66 10.96
N HIS A 544 -32.47 2.35 11.99
CA HIS A 544 -33.17 2.47 13.28
C HIS A 544 -34.24 3.58 13.27
N THR A 545 -34.26 4.44 12.25
CA THR A 545 -35.22 5.55 12.11
C THR A 545 -36.30 5.28 11.03
N ALA A 546 -36.20 4.17 10.32
CA ALA A 546 -37.19 3.70 9.33
C ALA A 546 -38.00 2.50 9.86
#